data_dad206bc33e70d6232dac125b18ca25e
#
_entry.id   dad206bc33e70d6232dac125b18ca25e
#
_cell.length_a   1.000
_cell.length_b   1.000
_cell.length_c   1.000
_cell.angle_alpha   90.00
_cell.angle_beta   90.00
_cell.angle_gamma   90.00
#
_symmetry.space_group_name_H-M   'P 1'
#
loop_
_entity.id
_entity.type
_entity.pdbx_description
1 polymer ?
#
loop_
_entity_poly.entity_id
_entity_poly.type
_entity_poly.pdbx_seq_one_letter_code
_entity_poly.pdbx_strand_id
1 'polypeptide(L)'
;CVFTNIQRGVIGEVKHPLVTEDDWSDADKVHIPEEYLSFDVDQVNRSCAQRADKFLIAGCCPRPFEQLQFIRGTVNLYMDLMDPPKGFWAFLEKMHDYYCRLLKKWAQTDVDALNMMDDWGSQNSLLINPKIWEKVFMPMYRDYIDIAHAHGKKMFMHSDGNTLSIIPR
;
A
#
# COMPACT_ATOMS: atom_id res chain seq x y z
N CYS A 1 -5.60 -3.53 -15.15
CA CYS A 1 -5.74 -2.21 -15.80
C CYS A 1 -4.81 -2.10 -17.02
N VAL A 2 -5.14 -1.22 -17.94
CA VAL A 2 -4.24 -0.85 -19.04
C VAL A 2 -3.52 0.43 -18.65
N PHE A 3 -2.21 0.34 -18.66
CA PHE A 3 -1.31 1.40 -18.25
C PHE A 3 -0.50 1.87 -19.47
N THR A 4 -0.49 3.17 -19.75
CA THR A 4 0.24 3.74 -20.89
C THR A 4 1.18 4.84 -20.44
N ASN A 5 2.45 4.76 -20.87
CA ASN A 5 3.40 5.84 -20.69
C ASN A 5 3.24 6.84 -21.82
N ILE A 6 3.06 8.11 -21.51
CA ILE A 6 2.95 9.21 -22.48
C ILE A 6 4.33 9.49 -23.09
N GLN A 7 5.40 9.38 -22.30
CA GLN A 7 6.78 9.55 -22.72
C GLN A 7 7.68 8.53 -22.04
N ARG A 8 8.83 8.20 -22.67
CA ARG A 8 9.83 7.30 -22.09
C ARG A 8 10.38 7.91 -20.78
N GLY A 9 10.31 7.15 -19.69
CA GLY A 9 10.78 7.57 -18.36
C GLY A 9 9.81 8.41 -17.54
N VAL A 10 8.58 8.62 -18.01
CA VAL A 10 7.50 9.25 -17.25
C VAL A 10 6.59 8.18 -16.67
N ILE A 11 6.09 8.39 -15.45
CA ILE A 11 5.08 7.53 -14.84
C ILE A 11 3.85 7.49 -15.74
N GLY A 12 3.38 6.28 -16.05
CA GLY A 12 2.24 6.11 -16.93
C GLY A 12 0.92 6.44 -16.24
N GLU A 13 -0.09 6.64 -17.04
CA GLU A 13 -1.45 6.90 -16.59
C GLU A 13 -2.34 5.69 -16.82
N VAL A 14 -3.20 5.36 -15.87
CA VAL A 14 -4.21 4.30 -16.01
C VAL A 14 -5.30 4.77 -16.97
N LYS A 15 -5.44 4.09 -18.10
CA LYS A 15 -6.44 4.42 -19.12
C LYS A 15 -7.71 3.57 -18.98
N HIS A 16 -7.56 2.33 -18.56
CA HIS A 16 -8.69 1.42 -18.38
C HIS A 16 -8.57 0.78 -16.98
N PRO A 17 -9.27 1.33 -15.98
CA PRO A 17 -9.30 0.76 -14.63
C PRO A 17 -9.96 -0.62 -14.63
N LEU A 18 -9.70 -1.42 -13.61
CA LEU A 18 -10.31 -2.74 -13.44
C LEU A 18 -11.72 -2.64 -12.83
N VAL A 19 -11.89 -1.72 -11.86
CA VAL A 19 -13.16 -1.44 -11.20
C VAL A 19 -13.81 -0.25 -11.89
N THR A 20 -14.94 -0.49 -12.53
CA THR A 20 -15.68 0.49 -13.35
C THR A 20 -17.07 0.77 -12.81
N GLU A 21 -17.67 -0.19 -12.09
CA GLU A 21 -19.00 -0.03 -11.51
C GLU A 21 -18.96 0.86 -10.25
N ASP A 22 -19.93 1.76 -10.12
CA ASP A 22 -19.94 2.74 -9.03
C ASP A 22 -20.18 2.11 -7.65
N ASP A 23 -20.81 0.95 -7.60
CA ASP A 23 -21.03 0.19 -6.37
C ASP A 23 -19.91 -0.82 -6.04
N TRP A 24 -18.86 -0.87 -6.89
CA TRP A 24 -17.75 -1.82 -6.77
C TRP A 24 -18.15 -3.30 -6.94
N SER A 25 -19.29 -3.58 -7.55
CA SER A 25 -19.75 -4.97 -7.78
C SER A 25 -18.82 -5.77 -8.67
N ASP A 26 -17.97 -5.11 -9.45
CA ASP A 26 -16.98 -5.73 -10.34
C ASP A 26 -15.57 -5.86 -9.71
N ALA A 27 -15.41 -5.53 -8.42
CA ALA A 27 -14.12 -5.58 -7.72
C ALA A 27 -13.54 -7.00 -7.60
N ASP A 28 -14.34 -8.04 -7.73
CA ASP A 28 -13.87 -9.43 -7.74
C ASP A 28 -13.00 -9.78 -8.96
N LYS A 29 -12.99 -8.94 -9.99
CA LYS A 29 -12.03 -9.03 -11.12
C LYS A 29 -10.60 -8.68 -10.71
N VAL A 30 -10.41 -8.01 -9.57
CA VAL A 30 -9.09 -7.63 -9.10
C VAL A 30 -8.41 -8.81 -8.43
N HIS A 31 -7.33 -9.26 -9.04
CA HIS A 31 -6.50 -10.32 -8.47
C HIS A 31 -5.75 -9.82 -7.22
N ILE A 32 -5.91 -10.50 -6.10
CA ILE A 32 -5.08 -10.31 -4.90
C ILE A 32 -3.91 -11.31 -5.03
N PRO A 33 -2.65 -10.85 -5.03
CA PRO A 33 -1.50 -11.69 -5.39
C PRO A 33 -1.04 -12.56 -4.20
N GLU A 34 -1.87 -13.53 -3.82
CA GLU A 34 -1.63 -14.49 -2.72
C GLU A 34 -0.33 -15.29 -2.94
N GLU A 35 0.12 -15.44 -4.17
CA GLU A 35 1.39 -16.08 -4.54
C GLU A 35 2.61 -15.43 -3.88
N TYR A 36 2.57 -14.13 -3.59
CA TYR A 36 3.65 -13.45 -2.86
C TYR A 36 3.74 -13.84 -1.39
N LEU A 37 2.76 -14.55 -0.87
CA LEU A 37 2.84 -15.11 0.47
C LEU A 37 3.61 -16.45 0.52
N SER A 38 4.00 -17.01 -0.62
CA SER A 38 4.61 -18.36 -0.69
C SER A 38 6.14 -18.39 -0.62
N PHE A 39 6.84 -17.25 -0.38
CA PHE A 39 8.30 -17.23 -0.29
C PHE A 39 8.83 -18.02 0.93
N ASP A 40 10.04 -18.56 0.78
CA ASP A 40 10.74 -19.31 1.82
C ASP A 40 11.45 -18.35 2.79
N VAL A 41 10.99 -18.30 4.05
CA VAL A 41 11.57 -17.49 5.13
C VAL A 41 13.03 -17.88 5.40
N ASP A 42 13.36 -19.17 5.41
CA ASP A 42 14.73 -19.64 5.67
C ASP A 42 15.70 -19.23 4.55
N GLN A 43 15.21 -19.19 3.30
CA GLN A 43 16.00 -18.67 2.19
C GLN A 43 16.30 -17.18 2.35
N VAL A 44 15.32 -16.39 2.78
CA VAL A 44 15.52 -14.96 3.09
C VAL A 44 16.52 -14.80 4.21
N ASN A 45 16.39 -15.56 5.31
CA ASN A 45 17.30 -15.49 6.47
C ASN A 45 18.73 -15.86 6.11
N ARG A 46 18.94 -16.88 5.27
CA ARG A 46 20.29 -17.19 4.73
C ARG A 46 20.87 -16.02 3.93
N SER A 47 20.03 -15.30 3.18
CA SER A 47 20.46 -14.12 2.42
C SER A 47 20.77 -12.93 3.32
N CYS A 48 20.04 -12.77 4.42
CA CYS A 48 20.31 -11.76 5.46
C CYS A 48 21.66 -12.03 6.14
N ALA A 49 21.92 -13.27 6.53
CA ALA A 49 23.17 -13.66 7.16
C ALA A 49 24.42 -13.36 6.30
N GLN A 50 24.31 -13.46 4.96
CA GLN A 50 25.38 -13.09 4.04
C GLN A 50 25.66 -11.58 3.96
N ARG A 51 24.79 -10.75 4.55
CA ARG A 51 24.83 -9.29 4.53
C ARG A 51 24.70 -8.69 5.94
N ALA A 52 25.20 -9.41 6.95
CA ALA A 52 25.10 -9.01 8.35
C ALA A 52 25.78 -7.66 8.69
N ASP A 53 26.60 -7.13 7.77
CA ASP A 53 27.20 -5.79 7.86
C ASP A 53 26.31 -4.66 7.34
N LYS A 54 25.08 -4.96 6.87
CA LYS A 54 24.14 -4.00 6.30
C LYS A 54 22.86 -3.93 7.12
N PHE A 55 22.18 -2.78 7.04
CA PHE A 55 20.80 -2.63 7.48
C PHE A 55 19.88 -3.11 6.34
N LEU A 56 19.04 -4.09 6.63
CA LEU A 56 18.25 -4.79 5.62
C LEU A 56 16.77 -4.40 5.74
N ILE A 57 16.20 -3.95 4.63
CA ILE A 57 14.78 -3.59 4.54
C ILE A 57 14.07 -4.63 3.68
N ALA A 58 12.93 -5.13 4.16
CA ALA A 58 12.10 -6.07 3.41
C ALA A 58 11.57 -5.48 2.10
N GLY A 59 11.45 -6.32 1.08
CA GLY A 59 10.87 -5.95 -0.20
C GLY A 59 9.34 -5.90 -0.22
N CYS A 60 8.66 -6.08 0.92
CA CYS A 60 7.21 -5.86 1.02
C CYS A 60 6.94 -4.36 0.88
N CYS A 61 5.87 -4.00 0.20
CA CYS A 61 5.58 -2.59 -0.03
C CYS A 61 4.07 -2.36 -0.15
N PRO A 62 3.30 -2.50 0.97
CA PRO A 62 1.90 -2.11 0.98
C PRO A 62 1.73 -0.68 0.50
N ARG A 63 0.78 -0.47 -0.42
CA ARG A 63 0.48 0.83 -1.01
C ARG A 63 -1.02 0.98 -1.27
N PRO A 64 -1.85 1.00 -0.21
CA PRO A 64 -3.29 0.92 -0.36
C PRO A 64 -3.89 2.04 -1.21
N PHE A 65 -3.45 3.27 -1.06
CA PHE A 65 -4.00 4.40 -1.80
C PHE A 65 -3.61 4.39 -3.28
N GLU A 66 -2.32 4.20 -3.60
CA GLU A 66 -1.88 4.08 -5.00
C GLU A 66 -2.52 2.88 -5.68
N GLN A 67 -2.64 1.74 -4.97
CA GLN A 67 -3.27 0.54 -5.53
C GLN A 67 -4.73 0.80 -5.88
N LEU A 68 -5.47 1.52 -5.03
CA LEU A 68 -6.85 1.93 -5.33
C LEU A 68 -6.90 2.86 -6.55
N GLN A 69 -5.96 3.80 -6.69
CA GLN A 69 -5.87 4.65 -7.87
C GLN A 69 -5.61 3.83 -9.15
N PHE A 70 -4.76 2.80 -9.08
CA PHE A 70 -4.46 1.96 -10.25
C PHE A 70 -5.66 1.12 -10.69
N ILE A 71 -6.48 0.62 -9.76
CA ILE A 71 -7.62 -0.25 -10.10
C ILE A 71 -8.90 0.50 -10.40
N ARG A 72 -9.13 1.67 -9.80
CA ARG A 72 -10.36 2.47 -9.93
C ARG A 72 -10.19 3.70 -10.85
N GLY A 73 -8.97 4.15 -11.02
CA GLY A 73 -8.66 5.46 -11.59
C GLY A 73 -8.81 6.60 -10.57
N THR A 74 -7.92 7.59 -10.66
CA THR A 74 -7.79 8.65 -9.65
C THR A 74 -9.06 9.44 -9.44
N VAL A 75 -9.74 9.83 -10.53
CA VAL A 75 -10.97 10.67 -10.44
C VAL A 75 -12.10 9.92 -9.74
N ASN A 76 -12.38 8.68 -10.16
CA ASN A 76 -13.44 7.88 -9.57
C ASN A 76 -13.13 7.54 -8.10
N LEU A 77 -11.87 7.20 -7.78
CA LEU A 77 -11.47 6.97 -6.39
C LEU A 77 -11.73 8.20 -5.51
N TYR A 78 -11.44 9.40 -5.99
CA TYR A 78 -11.66 10.62 -5.20
C TYR A 78 -13.15 10.86 -4.94
N MET A 79 -14.01 10.55 -5.90
CA MET A 79 -15.46 10.60 -5.72
C MET A 79 -15.93 9.55 -4.70
N ASP A 80 -15.45 8.32 -4.83
CA ASP A 80 -15.76 7.22 -3.90
C ASP A 80 -15.33 7.56 -2.47
N LEU A 81 -14.16 8.20 -2.27
CA LEU A 81 -13.68 8.59 -0.94
C LEU A 81 -14.54 9.66 -0.25
N MET A 82 -15.32 10.43 -1.01
CA MET A 82 -16.27 11.40 -0.44
C MET A 82 -17.54 10.73 0.11
N ASP A 83 -18.02 9.69 -0.58
CA ASP A 83 -19.19 8.88 -0.18
C ASP A 83 -18.94 7.40 -0.54
N PRO A 84 -18.16 6.67 0.28
CA PRO A 84 -17.69 5.34 -0.07
C PRO A 84 -18.83 4.31 -0.12
N PRO A 85 -19.04 3.63 -1.26
CA PRO A 85 -20.03 2.58 -1.38
C PRO A 85 -19.64 1.32 -0.58
N LYS A 86 -20.61 0.45 -0.30
CA LYS A 86 -20.35 -0.78 0.48
C LYS A 86 -19.29 -1.67 -0.18
N GLY A 87 -19.28 -1.77 -1.50
CA GLY A 87 -18.30 -2.57 -2.22
C GLY A 87 -16.87 -2.05 -2.08
N PHE A 88 -16.68 -0.72 -1.99
CA PHE A 88 -15.37 -0.12 -1.67
C PHE A 88 -14.83 -0.63 -0.33
N TRP A 89 -15.65 -0.59 0.73
CA TRP A 89 -15.22 -1.06 2.05
C TRP A 89 -14.89 -2.54 2.06
N ALA A 90 -15.70 -3.37 1.41
CA ALA A 90 -15.45 -4.81 1.31
C ALA A 90 -14.13 -5.11 0.57
N PHE A 91 -13.84 -4.38 -0.51
CA PHE A 91 -12.58 -4.53 -1.22
C PHE A 91 -11.38 -4.02 -0.40
N LEU A 92 -11.54 -2.86 0.27
CA LEU A 92 -10.49 -2.29 1.12
C LEU A 92 -10.10 -3.25 2.25
N GLU A 93 -11.07 -3.88 2.91
CA GLU A 93 -10.84 -4.88 3.96
C GLU A 93 -10.07 -6.10 3.42
N LYS A 94 -10.47 -6.62 2.26
CA LYS A 94 -9.79 -7.74 1.59
C LYS A 94 -8.33 -7.41 1.25
N MET A 95 -8.08 -6.22 0.73
CA MET A 95 -6.73 -5.73 0.40
C MET A 95 -5.90 -5.50 1.67
N HIS A 96 -6.50 -4.94 2.71
CA HIS A 96 -5.85 -4.70 3.99
C HIS A 96 -5.44 -6.03 4.68
N ASP A 97 -6.34 -7.02 4.71
CA ASP A 97 -6.01 -8.36 5.23
C ASP A 97 -4.80 -8.97 4.49
N TYR A 98 -4.81 -8.90 3.17
CA TYR A 98 -3.66 -9.37 2.37
C TYR A 98 -2.36 -8.67 2.76
N TYR A 99 -2.34 -7.34 2.89
CA TYR A 99 -1.15 -6.59 3.28
C TYR A 99 -0.70 -6.93 4.72
N CYS A 100 -1.63 -7.10 5.65
CA CYS A 100 -1.30 -7.54 7.00
C CYS A 100 -0.66 -8.94 7.01
N ARG A 101 -1.16 -9.88 6.22
CA ARG A 101 -0.57 -11.23 6.10
C ARG A 101 0.81 -11.19 5.45
N LEU A 102 0.99 -10.36 4.43
CA LEU A 102 2.29 -10.15 3.78
C LEU A 102 3.32 -9.59 4.77
N LEU A 103 2.97 -8.53 5.51
CA LEU A 103 3.84 -7.93 6.51
C LEU A 103 4.16 -8.90 7.66
N LYS A 104 3.17 -9.65 8.17
CA LYS A 104 3.39 -10.68 9.19
C LYS A 104 4.37 -11.75 8.73
N LYS A 105 4.32 -12.15 7.47
CA LYS A 105 5.26 -13.13 6.92
C LYS A 105 6.67 -12.56 6.81
N TRP A 106 6.83 -11.33 6.30
CA TRP A 106 8.12 -10.66 6.27
C TRP A 106 8.69 -10.35 7.66
N ALA A 107 7.83 -10.08 8.63
CA ALA A 107 8.24 -9.86 10.00
C ALA A 107 8.89 -11.08 10.67
N GLN A 108 8.66 -12.28 10.15
CA GLN A 108 9.31 -13.52 10.61
C GLN A 108 10.74 -13.70 10.08
N THR A 109 11.17 -12.86 9.13
CA THR A 109 12.53 -12.94 8.55
C THR A 109 13.53 -12.10 9.37
N ASP A 110 14.83 -12.29 9.10
CA ASP A 110 15.92 -11.59 9.79
C ASP A 110 16.22 -10.20 9.21
N VAL A 111 15.27 -9.57 8.51
CA VAL A 111 15.42 -8.18 8.08
C VAL A 111 15.32 -7.23 9.29
N ASP A 112 15.95 -6.05 9.20
CA ASP A 112 15.90 -5.04 10.27
C ASP A 112 14.63 -4.20 10.24
N ALA A 113 14.04 -4.05 9.06
CA ALA A 113 12.87 -3.21 8.86
C ALA A 113 11.92 -3.75 7.80
N LEU A 114 10.64 -3.40 7.95
CA LEU A 114 9.63 -3.50 6.91
C LEU A 114 9.48 -2.16 6.18
N ASN A 115 8.87 -2.19 5.00
CA ASN A 115 8.65 -1.01 4.17
C ASN A 115 7.21 -0.95 3.69
N MET A 116 6.66 0.25 3.65
CA MET A 116 5.41 0.59 2.99
C MET A 116 5.58 1.88 2.20
N MET A 117 4.74 2.12 1.20
CA MET A 117 4.76 3.36 0.44
C MET A 117 3.35 3.75 0.00
N ASP A 118 3.11 5.03 -0.08
CA ASP A 118 1.96 5.63 -0.74
C ASP A 118 2.25 7.11 -0.97
N ASP A 119 2.04 7.60 -2.17
CA ASP A 119 2.27 9.00 -2.49
C ASP A 119 1.07 9.87 -2.10
N TRP A 120 1.18 10.51 -0.93
CA TRP A 120 0.11 11.30 -0.32
C TRP A 120 0.15 12.78 -0.66
N GLY A 121 1.31 13.27 -1.08
CA GLY A 121 1.55 14.70 -1.18
C GLY A 121 1.65 15.22 -2.61
N SER A 122 1.10 16.43 -2.80
CA SER A 122 1.51 17.34 -3.87
C SER A 122 2.63 18.26 -3.36
N GLN A 123 3.02 19.28 -4.14
CA GLN A 123 4.03 20.24 -3.68
C GLN A 123 3.63 20.98 -2.40
N ASN A 124 2.34 21.28 -2.22
CA ASN A 124 1.87 22.19 -1.18
C ASN A 124 0.88 21.57 -0.19
N SER A 125 0.31 20.41 -0.50
CA SER A 125 -0.76 19.81 0.31
C SER A 125 -0.86 18.30 0.10
N LEU A 126 -1.65 17.63 0.92
CA LEU A 126 -2.10 16.27 0.63
C LEU A 126 -2.96 16.22 -0.64
N LEU A 127 -2.98 15.08 -1.29
CA LEU A 127 -3.83 14.80 -2.45
C LEU A 127 -5.30 14.63 -2.06
N ILE A 128 -5.59 14.27 -0.81
CA ILE A 128 -6.95 14.13 -0.27
C ILE A 128 -7.11 14.92 1.04
N ASN A 129 -8.35 15.09 1.48
CA ASN A 129 -8.63 15.73 2.77
C ASN A 129 -8.02 14.93 3.92
N PRO A 130 -7.23 15.55 4.83
CA PRO A 130 -6.64 14.86 5.98
C PRO A 130 -7.63 14.07 6.83
N LYS A 131 -8.88 14.55 6.98
CA LYS A 131 -9.92 13.82 7.71
C LYS A 131 -10.35 12.52 7.04
N ILE A 132 -10.31 12.47 5.70
CA ILE A 132 -10.55 11.23 4.95
C ILE A 132 -9.39 10.27 5.19
N TRP A 133 -8.15 10.77 5.12
CA TRP A 133 -6.96 9.97 5.44
C TRP A 133 -7.04 9.38 6.84
N GLU A 134 -7.34 10.20 7.86
CA GLU A 134 -7.49 9.75 9.26
C GLU A 134 -8.56 8.66 9.43
N LYS A 135 -9.67 8.79 8.70
CA LYS A 135 -10.80 7.84 8.80
C LYS A 135 -10.53 6.53 8.08
N VAL A 136 -9.93 6.58 6.88
CA VAL A 136 -9.84 5.43 5.97
C VAL A 136 -8.49 4.74 6.08
N PHE A 137 -7.39 5.49 5.98
CA PHE A 137 -6.05 4.91 5.79
C PHE A 137 -5.21 4.85 7.07
N MET A 138 -5.35 5.82 7.98
CA MET A 138 -4.59 5.82 9.23
C MET A 138 -4.76 4.52 10.04
N PRO A 139 -5.96 3.92 10.18
CA PRO A 139 -6.11 2.63 10.87
C PRO A 139 -5.29 1.52 10.22
N MET A 140 -5.27 1.45 8.89
CA MET A 140 -4.48 0.45 8.16
C MET A 140 -2.98 0.61 8.44
N TYR A 141 -2.47 1.85 8.42
CA TYR A 141 -1.06 2.11 8.72
C TYR A 141 -0.67 1.80 10.16
N ARG A 142 -1.57 2.02 11.12
CA ARG A 142 -1.36 1.58 12.51
C ARG A 142 -1.14 0.08 12.58
N ASP A 143 -2.01 -0.70 11.95
CA ASP A 143 -1.87 -2.16 11.93
C ASP A 143 -0.55 -2.59 11.28
N TYR A 144 -0.11 -1.93 10.20
CA TYR A 144 1.17 -2.22 9.56
C TYR A 144 2.37 -1.92 10.48
N ILE A 145 2.34 -0.78 11.17
CA ILE A 145 3.37 -0.37 12.12
C ILE A 145 3.39 -1.32 13.31
N ASP A 146 2.23 -1.67 13.86
CA ASP A 146 2.11 -2.57 15.00
C ASP A 146 2.63 -3.96 14.68
N ILE A 147 2.39 -4.47 13.46
CA ILE A 147 2.98 -5.74 12.99
C ILE A 147 4.51 -5.68 13.02
N ALA A 148 5.12 -4.62 12.51
CA ALA A 148 6.57 -4.47 12.53
C ALA A 148 7.11 -4.40 13.95
N HIS A 149 6.52 -3.54 14.79
CA HIS A 149 6.96 -3.31 16.16
C HIS A 149 6.79 -4.55 17.05
N ALA A 150 5.71 -5.33 16.88
CA ALA A 150 5.48 -6.57 17.60
C ALA A 150 6.58 -7.63 17.35
N HIS A 151 7.32 -7.50 16.24
CA HIS A 151 8.45 -8.35 15.88
C HIS A 151 9.81 -7.67 16.07
N GLY A 152 9.87 -6.55 16.79
CA GLY A 152 11.09 -5.79 17.05
C GLY A 152 11.71 -5.10 15.83
N LYS A 153 10.94 -4.92 14.75
CA LYS A 153 11.41 -4.33 13.50
C LYS A 153 11.02 -2.86 13.39
N LYS A 154 11.80 -2.10 12.58
CA LYS A 154 11.42 -0.75 12.18
C LYS A 154 10.40 -0.81 11.05
N MET A 155 9.59 0.25 10.91
CA MET A 155 8.76 0.48 9.75
C MET A 155 9.24 1.75 9.02
N PHE A 156 9.53 1.61 7.73
CA PHE A 156 9.80 2.74 6.84
C PHE A 156 8.57 3.03 6.00
N MET A 157 8.27 4.30 5.82
CA MET A 157 7.23 4.77 4.92
C MET A 157 7.85 5.73 3.90
N HIS A 158 7.65 5.42 2.63
CA HIS A 158 7.91 6.36 1.54
C HIS A 158 6.61 7.10 1.17
N SER A 159 6.74 8.40 0.95
CA SER A 159 5.69 9.22 0.34
C SER A 159 6.33 10.41 -0.34
N ASP A 160 5.95 10.68 -1.59
CA ASP A 160 6.30 11.91 -2.27
C ASP A 160 5.44 13.08 -1.77
N GLY A 161 5.99 14.30 -1.94
CA GLY A 161 5.30 15.55 -1.71
C GLY A 161 5.15 15.98 -0.25
N ASN A 162 4.22 16.90 -0.02
CA ASN A 162 3.99 17.51 1.30
C ASN A 162 3.02 16.69 2.14
N THR A 163 3.55 16.00 3.14
CA THR A 163 2.79 15.13 4.07
C THR A 163 2.67 15.69 5.48
N LEU A 164 3.07 16.96 5.72
CA LEU A 164 3.12 17.56 7.07
C LEU A 164 1.81 17.47 7.84
N SER A 165 0.66 17.46 7.16
CA SER A 165 -0.65 17.41 7.82
C SER A 165 -1.03 16.04 8.38
N ILE A 166 -0.31 14.98 8.02
CA ILE A 166 -0.54 13.60 8.52
C ILE A 166 0.61 13.06 9.38
N ILE A 167 1.70 13.81 9.53
CA ILE A 167 2.78 13.44 10.43
C ILE A 167 2.38 13.85 11.86
N PRO A 168 2.39 12.93 12.85
CA PRO A 168 2.14 13.25 14.25
C PRO A 168 3.10 14.32 14.75
N ARG A 169 2.58 15.31 15.48
CA ARG A 169 3.38 16.35 16.13
C ARG A 169 3.75 15.97 17.56
#